data_8ddcccb4166193d73a433415410aa33e
#
_entry.id   8ddcccb4166193d73a433415410aa33e
#
_cell.length_a   1.000
_cell.length_b   1.000
_cell.length_c   1.000
_cell.angle_alpha   90.00
_cell.angle_beta   90.00
_cell.angle_gamma   90.00
#
_symmetry.space_group_name_H-M   'P 1'
#
loop_
_entity.id
_entity.type
_entity.pdbx_description
1 polymer ?
#
loop_
_entity_poly.entity_id
_entity_poly.type
_entity_poly.pdbx_seq_one_letter_code
_entity_poly.pdbx_strand_id
1 'polypeptide(L)'
;MRKSLVVVLGLLTIFLVLWQCQSPKIEIAVYLNHSDTVKYVGIETCKQCHNDKFQTFQHTGMGQSFGKADTTKSAAHFGDEFINDPFLDFNYSPFWNGDSLFLKEFRLTIGDTSYQRKEKVDFIIGSGQHTNSHLQETNGYVHQMPFTYYTQTGKLDLPPGFEDGNNTRFSRLIGLECMSCHNAMPVDFVKGSQNKFDKIPLGIDCERCHGPGEAHVAKIMRGDFTDTAVAIDYSIVNPKKLEVNLQFELCQRCHLQGNAVLKEGKSFFDFKPGMELSDVMDVYLPRYSNSDEEFIMASHVDRFKKSECFKQSADQFLCTSCHNPHISVKETNISNFNKKCESCHTSPKEECSELIEVRNLKSNNCVECHMPSSGAIDIPHVTVHDHFIRMPVEMTKTEELKIFLRLEAINNSNPSKRSRINAYLQQYERFESNTVYLDSAYLLLSSSFEESTQLYK
;
A
#
# COMPACT_ATOMS: atom_id res chain seq x y z
N MET A 1 -42.21 60.09 -0.18
CA MET A 1 -42.73 58.75 0.08
C MET A 1 -42.55 57.74 -1.11
N ARG A 2 -42.88 58.10 -2.36
CA ARG A 2 -42.72 57.12 -3.49
C ARG A 2 -41.27 56.66 -3.77
N LYS A 3 -40.26 57.55 -3.66
CA LYS A 3 -38.85 57.18 -3.90
C LYS A 3 -38.26 56.25 -2.83
N SER A 4 -38.65 56.40 -1.58
CA SER A 4 -38.20 55.53 -0.48
C SER A 4 -38.77 54.11 -0.59
N LEU A 5 -39.99 53.94 -1.11
CA LEU A 5 -40.64 52.65 -1.28
C LEU A 5 -39.96 51.81 -2.38
N VAL A 6 -39.52 52.45 -3.46
CA VAL A 6 -38.82 51.81 -4.56
C VAL A 6 -37.44 51.28 -4.13
N VAL A 7 -36.72 52.06 -3.29
CA VAL A 7 -35.42 51.64 -2.76
C VAL A 7 -35.58 50.48 -1.79
N VAL A 8 -36.58 50.46 -0.93
CA VAL A 8 -36.86 49.37 0.01
C VAL A 8 -37.25 48.08 -0.75
N LEU A 9 -38.11 48.20 -1.79
CA LEU A 9 -38.45 47.05 -2.63
C LEU A 9 -37.21 46.49 -3.37
N GLY A 10 -36.34 47.37 -3.89
CA GLY A 10 -35.10 46.97 -4.56
C GLY A 10 -34.13 46.25 -3.62
N LEU A 11 -33.99 46.70 -2.40
CA LEU A 11 -33.16 46.03 -1.38
C LEU A 11 -33.76 44.68 -0.95
N LEU A 12 -35.09 44.57 -0.84
CA LEU A 12 -35.77 43.32 -0.51
C LEU A 12 -35.61 42.27 -1.64
N THR A 13 -35.69 42.68 -2.91
CA THR A 13 -35.47 41.77 -4.05
C THR A 13 -34.03 41.32 -4.11
N ILE A 14 -33.05 42.19 -3.86
CA ILE A 14 -31.63 41.82 -3.81
C ILE A 14 -31.38 40.82 -2.65
N PHE A 15 -31.99 41.06 -1.50
CA PHE A 15 -31.89 40.18 -0.34
C PHE A 15 -32.51 38.79 -0.59
N LEU A 16 -33.66 38.75 -1.28
CA LEU A 16 -34.31 37.49 -1.68
C LEU A 16 -33.50 36.72 -2.72
N VAL A 17 -32.88 37.39 -3.68
CA VAL A 17 -31.98 36.78 -4.69
C VAL A 17 -30.72 36.24 -4.03
N LEU A 18 -30.12 36.99 -3.09
CA LEU A 18 -28.94 36.52 -2.35
C LEU A 18 -29.27 35.35 -1.40
N TRP A 19 -30.50 35.27 -0.89
CA TRP A 19 -30.94 34.13 -0.05
C TRP A 19 -31.19 32.87 -0.89
N GLN A 20 -31.63 33.00 -2.12
CA GLN A 20 -31.78 31.87 -3.05
C GLN A 20 -30.43 31.36 -3.62
N CYS A 21 -29.36 32.18 -3.52
CA CYS A 21 -28.00 31.77 -3.91
C CYS A 21 -27.22 31.04 -2.81
N GLN A 22 -27.86 30.58 -1.75
CA GLN A 22 -27.23 29.55 -0.91
C GLN A 22 -27.16 28.30 -1.74
N SER A 23 -25.94 27.97 -2.21
CA SER A 23 -25.67 26.67 -2.82
C SER A 23 -26.24 25.59 -1.90
N PRO A 24 -27.02 24.61 -2.41
CA PRO A 24 -27.47 23.51 -1.59
C PRO A 24 -26.23 22.92 -0.93
N LYS A 25 -26.21 22.86 0.41
CA LYS A 25 -25.23 22.02 1.09
C LYS A 25 -25.40 20.64 0.46
N ILE A 26 -24.44 20.23 -0.35
CA ILE A 26 -24.36 18.86 -0.80
C ILE A 26 -24.21 18.08 0.51
N GLU A 27 -25.30 17.49 1.01
CA GLU A 27 -25.20 16.45 2.01
C GLU A 27 -24.42 15.33 1.35
N ILE A 28 -23.15 15.24 1.67
CA ILE A 28 -22.33 14.12 1.28
C ILE A 28 -23.00 12.92 1.95
N ALA A 29 -23.64 12.09 1.15
CA ALA A 29 -24.31 10.91 1.65
C ALA A 29 -23.24 10.01 2.31
N VAL A 30 -23.32 9.91 3.61
CA VAL A 30 -22.36 9.12 4.40
C VAL A 30 -22.74 7.65 4.27
N TYR A 31 -21.76 6.83 3.89
CA TYR A 31 -21.96 5.38 3.89
C TYR A 31 -22.26 4.88 5.30
N LEU A 32 -23.29 4.05 5.45
CA LEU A 32 -23.72 3.50 6.75
C LEU A 32 -22.62 2.70 7.43
N ASN A 33 -21.78 2.03 6.64
CA ASN A 33 -20.66 1.25 7.14
C ASN A 33 -19.43 2.09 7.56
N HIS A 34 -19.51 3.43 7.47
CA HIS A 34 -18.54 4.33 8.11
C HIS A 34 -18.79 4.47 9.62
N SER A 35 -19.99 4.15 10.11
CA SER A 35 -20.28 4.14 11.54
C SER A 35 -19.37 3.15 12.28
N ASP A 36 -18.85 3.55 13.44
CA ASP A 36 -18.03 2.70 14.29
C ASP A 36 -18.82 1.57 14.97
N THR A 37 -20.15 1.63 14.90
CA THR A 37 -21.05 0.57 15.41
C THR A 37 -21.25 -0.58 14.43
N VAL A 38 -20.96 -0.38 13.14
CA VAL A 38 -21.08 -1.41 12.09
C VAL A 38 -19.86 -2.33 12.11
N LYS A 39 -20.11 -3.64 12.19
CA LYS A 39 -19.07 -4.64 12.38
C LYS A 39 -18.59 -5.26 11.07
N TYR A 40 -17.36 -5.73 11.09
CA TYR A 40 -16.81 -6.61 10.07
C TYR A 40 -17.43 -8.01 10.22
N VAL A 41 -17.83 -8.62 9.11
CA VAL A 41 -18.53 -9.92 9.08
C VAL A 41 -17.64 -11.06 8.58
N GLY A 42 -16.52 -10.72 7.96
CA GLY A 42 -15.53 -11.65 7.43
C GLY A 42 -15.90 -12.22 6.05
N ILE A 43 -14.84 -12.66 5.35
CA ILE A 43 -14.91 -13.09 3.95
C ILE A 43 -15.87 -14.26 3.70
N GLU A 44 -16.03 -15.18 4.66
CA GLU A 44 -16.94 -16.33 4.53
C GLU A 44 -18.44 -15.92 4.48
N THR A 45 -18.78 -14.81 5.10
CA THR A 45 -20.12 -14.23 4.98
C THR A 45 -20.35 -13.66 3.58
N CYS A 46 -19.38 -12.93 3.05
CA CYS A 46 -19.44 -12.35 1.71
C CYS A 46 -19.54 -13.43 0.62
N LYS A 47 -18.79 -14.51 0.78
CA LYS A 47 -18.77 -15.68 -0.11
C LYS A 47 -20.15 -16.30 -0.35
N GLN A 48 -21.03 -16.28 0.63
CA GLN A 48 -22.37 -16.91 0.52
C GLN A 48 -23.18 -16.33 -0.64
N CYS A 49 -23.02 -15.05 -0.96
CA CYS A 49 -23.72 -14.39 -2.06
C CYS A 49 -22.78 -14.02 -3.22
N HIS A 50 -21.48 -13.80 -2.97
CA HIS A 50 -20.50 -13.33 -3.95
C HIS A 50 -19.41 -14.38 -4.25
N ASN A 51 -19.80 -15.66 -4.36
CA ASN A 51 -18.86 -16.77 -4.53
C ASN A 51 -17.95 -16.60 -5.74
N ASP A 52 -18.43 -16.11 -6.88
CA ASP A 52 -17.62 -15.92 -8.09
C ASP A 52 -16.48 -14.92 -7.82
N LYS A 53 -16.76 -13.82 -7.13
CA LYS A 53 -15.75 -12.83 -6.75
C LYS A 53 -14.78 -13.38 -5.71
N PHE A 54 -15.29 -14.15 -4.76
CA PHE A 54 -14.47 -14.83 -3.77
C PHE A 54 -13.44 -15.75 -4.45
N GLN A 55 -13.87 -16.64 -5.34
CA GLN A 55 -13.00 -17.61 -5.99
C GLN A 55 -11.85 -16.92 -6.76
N THR A 56 -12.15 -15.92 -7.58
CA THR A 56 -11.12 -15.21 -8.35
C THR A 56 -10.21 -14.35 -7.46
N PHE A 57 -10.76 -13.73 -6.41
CA PHE A 57 -9.99 -12.89 -5.49
C PHE A 57 -8.96 -13.69 -4.69
N GLN A 58 -9.26 -14.94 -4.32
CA GLN A 58 -8.31 -15.81 -3.61
C GLN A 58 -7.01 -16.07 -4.41
N HIS A 59 -7.02 -15.90 -5.73
CA HIS A 59 -5.82 -16.03 -6.59
C HIS A 59 -5.04 -14.72 -6.73
N THR A 60 -5.56 -13.61 -6.23
CA THR A 60 -4.87 -12.31 -6.29
C THR A 60 -3.72 -12.24 -5.28
N GLY A 61 -2.72 -11.40 -5.56
CA GLY A 61 -1.65 -11.12 -4.60
C GLY A 61 -2.18 -10.52 -3.29
N MET A 62 -3.32 -9.81 -3.32
CA MET A 62 -3.98 -9.27 -2.13
C MET A 62 -4.62 -10.37 -1.30
N GLY A 63 -5.43 -11.25 -1.90
CA GLY A 63 -6.04 -12.38 -1.21
C GLY A 63 -5.04 -13.34 -0.60
N GLN A 64 -3.86 -13.45 -1.24
CA GLN A 64 -2.75 -14.30 -0.78
C GLN A 64 -1.70 -13.57 0.06
N SER A 65 -1.95 -12.33 0.51
CA SER A 65 -0.95 -11.48 1.17
C SER A 65 -0.42 -12.02 2.49
N PHE A 66 -1.19 -12.87 3.18
CA PHE A 66 -0.83 -13.45 4.49
C PHE A 66 -1.57 -14.77 4.71
N GLY A 67 -0.90 -15.77 5.30
CA GLY A 67 -1.52 -17.06 5.58
C GLY A 67 -0.75 -17.89 6.60
N LYS A 68 -1.33 -19.02 7.03
CA LYS A 68 -0.61 -20.02 7.83
C LYS A 68 0.54 -20.60 7.01
N ALA A 69 1.61 -20.99 7.70
CA ALA A 69 2.77 -21.60 7.06
C ALA A 69 2.50 -23.10 6.76
N ASP A 70 1.84 -23.34 5.65
CA ASP A 70 1.57 -24.67 5.11
C ASP A 70 2.01 -24.79 3.64
N THR A 71 1.96 -25.99 3.12
CA THR A 71 2.42 -26.30 1.75
C THR A 71 1.57 -25.64 0.66
N THR A 72 0.33 -25.21 0.97
CA THR A 72 -0.54 -24.54 0.00
C THR A 72 -0.24 -23.06 -0.08
N LYS A 73 0.22 -22.46 1.02
CA LYS A 73 0.57 -21.03 1.11
C LYS A 73 2.00 -20.77 0.66
N SER A 74 2.92 -21.70 0.89
CA SER A 74 4.34 -21.55 0.56
C SER A 74 4.57 -21.62 -0.94
N ALA A 75 5.25 -20.61 -1.51
CA ALA A 75 5.77 -20.68 -2.87
C ALA A 75 7.16 -21.33 -2.94
N ALA A 76 7.75 -21.68 -1.78
CA ALA A 76 9.11 -22.14 -1.68
C ALA A 76 9.23 -23.66 -1.84
N HIS A 77 10.29 -24.06 -2.53
CA HIS A 77 10.78 -25.43 -2.58
C HIS A 77 12.13 -25.44 -1.84
N PHE A 78 12.16 -26.05 -0.65
CA PHE A 78 13.39 -26.15 0.14
C PHE A 78 14.13 -27.45 -0.19
N GLY A 79 15.40 -27.32 -0.55
CA GLY A 79 16.36 -28.43 -0.70
C GLY A 79 17.31 -28.50 0.50
N ASP A 80 18.54 -28.91 0.22
CA ASP A 80 19.62 -28.94 1.22
C ASP A 80 20.33 -27.58 1.37
N GLU A 81 19.84 -26.55 0.70
CA GLU A 81 20.40 -25.20 0.73
C GLU A 81 20.17 -24.53 2.08
N PHE A 82 21.11 -23.70 2.47
CA PHE A 82 21.00 -22.87 3.66
C PHE A 82 21.51 -21.46 3.39
N ILE A 83 21.00 -20.49 4.13
CA ILE A 83 21.49 -19.11 4.15
C ILE A 83 22.68 -19.05 5.10
N ASN A 84 23.77 -18.44 4.67
CA ASN A 84 24.88 -18.08 5.54
C ASN A 84 24.84 -16.58 5.86
N ASP A 85 24.81 -16.22 7.14
CA ASP A 85 25.02 -14.88 7.63
C ASP A 85 26.47 -14.73 8.11
N PRO A 86 27.34 -14.11 7.34
CA PRO A 86 28.76 -14.03 7.67
C PRO A 86 29.04 -13.05 8.82
N PHE A 87 28.13 -12.13 9.12
CA PHE A 87 28.32 -11.14 10.19
C PHE A 87 28.06 -11.74 11.58
N LEU A 88 27.06 -12.62 11.68
CA LEU A 88 26.71 -13.25 12.95
C LEU A 88 27.24 -14.68 13.07
N ASP A 89 27.86 -15.21 12.02
CA ASP A 89 28.32 -16.62 11.93
C ASP A 89 27.19 -17.61 12.20
N PHE A 90 26.00 -17.34 11.63
CA PHE A 90 24.86 -18.25 11.68
C PHE A 90 24.49 -18.75 10.29
N ASN A 91 23.99 -19.99 10.27
CA ASN A 91 23.38 -20.59 9.08
C ASN A 91 21.90 -20.86 9.36
N TYR A 92 21.06 -20.70 8.34
CA TYR A 92 19.61 -20.88 8.41
C TYR A 92 19.14 -21.84 7.34
N SER A 93 18.54 -22.96 7.75
CA SER A 93 18.04 -24.00 6.86
C SER A 93 16.57 -24.27 7.17
N PRO A 94 15.63 -23.80 6.31
CA PRO A 94 14.22 -24.14 6.43
C PRO A 94 13.97 -25.58 5.96
N PHE A 95 13.02 -26.28 6.60
CA PHE A 95 12.63 -27.63 6.22
C PHE A 95 11.20 -27.96 6.61
N TRP A 96 10.57 -28.82 5.86
CA TRP A 96 9.26 -29.37 6.16
C TRP A 96 9.38 -30.61 7.09
N ASN A 97 8.50 -30.69 8.08
CA ASN A 97 8.27 -31.88 8.87
C ASN A 97 6.76 -32.18 8.86
N GLY A 98 6.34 -33.10 7.99
CA GLY A 98 4.95 -33.22 7.61
C GLY A 98 4.45 -31.91 6.99
N ASP A 99 3.29 -31.43 7.43
CA ASP A 99 2.68 -30.19 6.94
C ASP A 99 3.16 -28.92 7.69
N SER A 100 4.14 -29.06 8.56
CA SER A 100 4.67 -27.94 9.36
C SER A 100 6.04 -27.51 8.85
N LEU A 101 6.21 -26.21 8.66
CA LEU A 101 7.47 -25.60 8.29
C LEU A 101 8.28 -25.24 9.55
N PHE A 102 9.57 -25.53 9.52
CA PHE A 102 10.54 -25.22 10.56
C PHE A 102 11.74 -24.50 9.99
N LEU A 103 12.40 -23.71 10.83
CA LEU A 103 13.72 -23.16 10.56
C LEU A 103 14.72 -23.73 11.55
N LYS A 104 15.84 -24.28 11.02
CA LYS A 104 17.02 -24.63 11.80
C LYS A 104 18.04 -23.50 11.68
N GLU A 105 18.39 -22.86 12.80
CA GLU A 105 19.53 -21.97 12.94
C GLU A 105 20.70 -22.79 13.53
N PHE A 106 21.91 -22.68 12.95
CA PHE A 106 23.05 -23.45 13.44
C PHE A 106 24.39 -22.76 13.13
N ARG A 107 25.40 -23.15 13.90
CA ARG A 107 26.81 -22.79 13.64
C ARG A 107 27.61 -24.04 13.33
N LEU A 108 28.58 -23.91 12.43
CA LEU A 108 29.54 -24.94 12.07
C LEU A 108 30.89 -24.62 12.71
N THR A 109 31.51 -25.62 13.33
CA THR A 109 32.88 -25.57 13.82
C THR A 109 33.60 -26.78 13.28
N ILE A 110 34.75 -26.64 12.69
CA ILE A 110 35.61 -27.66 12.04
C ILE A 110 34.96 -29.05 11.98
N GLY A 111 34.00 -29.24 11.04
CA GLY A 111 33.38 -30.54 10.73
C GLY A 111 32.19 -30.93 11.62
N ASP A 112 31.76 -30.13 12.60
CA ASP A 112 30.63 -30.44 13.46
C ASP A 112 29.73 -29.22 13.72
N THR A 113 28.49 -29.49 14.15
CA THR A 113 27.53 -28.45 14.55
C THR A 113 27.75 -28.08 16.00
N SER A 114 28.30 -26.88 16.28
CA SER A 114 28.60 -26.40 17.63
C SER A 114 27.39 -25.78 18.33
N TYR A 115 26.37 -25.38 17.59
CA TYR A 115 25.13 -24.79 18.08
C TYR A 115 23.97 -25.16 17.15
N GLN A 116 22.80 -25.41 17.70
CA GLN A 116 21.58 -25.63 16.94
C GLN A 116 20.34 -25.13 17.69
N ARG A 117 19.46 -24.43 16.96
CA ARG A 117 18.13 -24.04 17.40
C ARG A 117 17.13 -24.42 16.30
N LYS A 118 15.94 -24.88 16.69
CA LYS A 118 14.84 -25.16 15.74
C LYS A 118 13.60 -24.42 16.20
N GLU A 119 12.98 -23.69 15.28
CA GLU A 119 11.76 -22.94 15.52
C GLU A 119 10.72 -23.29 14.47
N LYS A 120 9.46 -23.34 14.90
CA LYS A 120 8.32 -23.51 14.00
C LYS A 120 8.00 -22.19 13.31
N VAL A 121 7.67 -22.25 12.03
CA VAL A 121 7.11 -21.13 11.29
C VAL A 121 5.59 -21.20 11.40
N ASP A 122 4.96 -20.12 11.84
CA ASP A 122 3.50 -20.10 12.05
C ASP A 122 2.77 -19.42 10.89
N PHE A 123 3.35 -18.36 10.30
CA PHE A 123 2.74 -17.62 9.21
C PHE A 123 3.74 -17.31 8.10
N ILE A 124 3.19 -17.10 6.91
CA ILE A 124 3.89 -16.59 5.73
C ILE A 124 3.25 -15.26 5.34
N ILE A 125 4.04 -14.18 5.28
CA ILE A 125 3.68 -12.87 4.76
C ILE A 125 4.23 -12.70 3.34
N GLY A 126 3.43 -12.08 2.48
CA GLY A 126 3.70 -11.99 1.04
C GLY A 126 2.94 -13.04 0.24
N SER A 127 2.52 -12.66 -0.97
CA SER A 127 1.66 -13.50 -1.81
C SER A 127 2.36 -14.71 -2.44
N GLY A 128 3.70 -14.76 -2.42
CA GLY A 128 4.48 -15.71 -3.20
C GLY A 128 4.61 -15.34 -4.68
N GLN A 129 4.08 -14.20 -5.12
CA GLN A 129 4.30 -13.72 -6.48
C GLN A 129 5.72 -13.16 -6.66
N HIS A 130 6.26 -12.53 -5.61
CA HIS A 130 7.62 -12.00 -5.54
C HIS A 130 8.41 -12.63 -4.41
N THR A 131 7.83 -12.70 -3.21
CA THR A 131 8.47 -13.24 -2.02
C THR A 131 7.49 -13.96 -1.10
N ASN A 132 8.05 -14.83 -0.26
CA ASN A 132 7.46 -15.28 1.00
C ASN A 132 8.45 -15.01 2.13
N SER A 133 8.12 -14.11 3.03
CA SER A 133 8.82 -13.96 4.31
C SER A 133 8.07 -14.72 5.40
N HIS A 134 8.77 -15.11 6.46
CA HIS A 134 8.30 -16.10 7.40
C HIS A 134 8.23 -15.52 8.81
N LEU A 135 7.18 -15.87 9.56
CA LEU A 135 6.89 -15.31 10.87
C LEU A 135 6.69 -16.41 11.90
N GLN A 136 7.13 -16.11 13.12
CA GLN A 136 6.88 -16.90 14.31
C GLN A 136 5.90 -16.17 15.22
N GLU A 137 4.96 -16.91 15.80
CA GLU A 137 4.05 -16.43 16.85
C GLU A 137 4.33 -17.17 18.15
N THR A 138 4.49 -16.43 19.21
CA THR A 138 4.67 -16.99 20.56
C THR A 138 3.81 -16.23 21.56
N ASN A 139 2.77 -16.86 22.07
CA ASN A 139 1.82 -16.27 23.01
C ASN A 139 1.19 -14.94 22.52
N GLY A 140 0.89 -14.88 21.23
CA GLY A 140 0.34 -13.71 20.53
C GLY A 140 1.39 -12.72 20.03
N TYR A 141 2.66 -12.84 20.42
CA TYR A 141 3.73 -12.00 19.93
C TYR A 141 4.25 -12.48 18.58
N VAL A 142 4.23 -11.61 17.57
CA VAL A 142 4.63 -11.98 16.21
C VAL A 142 5.96 -11.34 15.85
N HIS A 143 6.89 -12.18 15.36
CA HIS A 143 8.22 -11.75 14.95
C HIS A 143 8.57 -12.31 13.58
N GLN A 144 9.36 -11.55 12.82
CA GLN A 144 9.94 -12.02 11.56
C GLN A 144 11.08 -13.00 11.85
N MET A 145 11.13 -14.08 11.08
CA MET A 145 12.21 -15.05 11.11
C MET A 145 13.29 -14.67 10.07
N PRO A 146 14.56 -15.09 10.30
CA PRO A 146 15.70 -14.67 9.49
C PRO A 146 15.82 -15.41 8.14
N PHE A 147 14.71 -15.58 7.41
CA PHE A 147 14.74 -16.10 6.06
C PHE A 147 13.54 -15.64 5.22
N THR A 148 13.78 -15.44 3.94
CA THR A 148 12.81 -15.10 2.91
C THR A 148 13.10 -15.92 1.66
N TYR A 149 12.04 -16.42 1.04
CA TYR A 149 12.13 -17.04 -0.28
C TYR A 149 11.74 -16.02 -1.36
N TYR A 150 12.66 -15.77 -2.28
CA TYR A 150 12.52 -14.83 -3.38
C TYR A 150 12.09 -15.59 -4.63
N THR A 151 10.80 -15.60 -4.91
CA THR A 151 10.15 -16.47 -5.90
C THR A 151 10.64 -16.23 -7.32
N GLN A 152 10.94 -14.98 -7.69
CA GLN A 152 11.38 -14.66 -9.05
C GLN A 152 12.74 -15.26 -9.41
N THR A 153 13.61 -15.40 -8.44
CA THR A 153 14.96 -15.95 -8.61
C THR A 153 15.10 -17.38 -8.08
N GLY A 154 14.07 -17.87 -7.37
CA GLY A 154 14.14 -19.14 -6.65
C GLY A 154 15.15 -19.12 -5.49
N LYS A 155 15.54 -17.92 -5.02
CA LYS A 155 16.61 -17.77 -4.03
C LYS A 155 16.07 -17.77 -2.61
N LEU A 156 16.76 -18.49 -1.74
CA LEU A 156 16.60 -18.40 -0.30
C LEU A 156 17.65 -17.45 0.27
N ASP A 157 17.24 -16.39 0.96
CA ASP A 157 18.16 -15.39 1.51
C ASP A 157 17.59 -14.73 2.77
N LEU A 158 18.39 -13.87 3.42
CA LEU A 158 17.93 -13.05 4.53
C LEU A 158 16.76 -12.14 4.12
N PRO A 159 15.85 -11.80 5.06
CA PRO A 159 14.79 -10.84 4.79
C PRO A 159 15.34 -9.43 4.49
N PRO A 160 14.60 -8.61 3.74
CA PRO A 160 14.99 -7.22 3.51
C PRO A 160 15.31 -6.49 4.81
N GLY A 161 16.48 -5.82 4.84
CA GLY A 161 16.99 -5.08 5.99
C GLY A 161 17.59 -5.96 7.09
N PHE A 162 17.90 -7.23 6.80
CA PHE A 162 18.72 -8.11 7.67
C PHE A 162 20.16 -8.23 7.17
N GLU A 163 20.46 -7.68 6.02
CA GLU A 163 21.76 -7.68 5.40
C GLU A 163 22.77 -6.83 6.20
N ASP A 164 24.04 -6.94 5.90
CA ASP A 164 25.14 -6.08 6.37
C ASP A 164 25.24 -5.98 7.91
N GLY A 165 24.98 -7.10 8.61
CA GLY A 165 25.04 -7.19 10.06
C GLY A 165 23.79 -6.72 10.80
N ASN A 166 22.73 -6.36 10.09
CA ASN A 166 21.46 -5.90 10.67
C ASN A 166 20.51 -7.04 11.04
N ASN A 167 20.94 -8.30 10.94
CA ASN A 167 20.12 -9.47 11.25
C ASN A 167 19.81 -9.53 12.75
N THR A 168 18.58 -9.25 13.11
CA THR A 168 18.07 -9.33 14.48
C THR A 168 17.61 -10.73 14.87
N ARG A 169 17.88 -11.72 14.04
CA ARG A 169 17.48 -13.13 14.19
C ARG A 169 15.94 -13.24 14.28
N PHE A 170 15.42 -13.68 15.42
CA PHE A 170 13.99 -13.91 15.68
C PHE A 170 13.32 -12.74 16.43
N SER A 171 13.90 -11.54 16.46
CA SER A 171 13.42 -10.45 17.31
C SER A 171 12.83 -9.24 16.58
N ARG A 172 12.82 -9.21 15.23
CA ARG A 172 12.15 -8.13 14.51
C ARG A 172 10.64 -8.20 14.72
N LEU A 173 10.09 -7.17 15.33
CA LEU A 173 8.66 -7.06 15.61
C LEU A 173 7.84 -6.92 14.31
N ILE A 174 6.74 -7.65 14.23
CA ILE A 174 5.70 -7.45 13.21
C ILE A 174 4.55 -6.71 13.87
N GLY A 175 4.49 -5.41 13.61
CA GLY A 175 3.53 -4.51 14.23
C GLY A 175 2.29 -4.24 13.39
N LEU A 176 1.49 -3.28 13.87
CA LEU A 176 0.21 -2.90 13.28
C LEU A 176 0.35 -2.36 11.86
N GLU A 177 1.45 -1.68 11.54
CA GLU A 177 1.71 -1.13 10.20
C GLU A 177 1.74 -2.26 9.15
N CYS A 178 2.50 -3.34 9.41
CA CYS A 178 2.58 -4.50 8.51
C CYS A 178 1.20 -5.16 8.33
N MET A 179 0.52 -5.45 9.45
CA MET A 179 -0.80 -6.11 9.45
C MET A 179 -1.86 -5.26 8.75
N SER A 180 -1.72 -3.94 8.75
CA SER A 180 -2.68 -3.04 8.13
C SER A 180 -2.71 -3.11 6.60
N CYS A 181 -1.66 -3.63 5.96
CA CYS A 181 -1.56 -3.80 4.52
C CYS A 181 -1.62 -5.28 4.08
N HIS A 182 -1.43 -6.23 5.00
CA HIS A 182 -1.35 -7.64 4.65
C HIS A 182 -2.51 -8.50 5.16
N ASN A 183 -3.32 -8.01 6.11
CA ASN A 183 -4.36 -8.79 6.77
C ASN A 183 -5.77 -8.23 6.57
N ALA A 184 -6.75 -9.11 6.69
CA ALA A 184 -8.17 -8.77 6.77
C ALA A 184 -8.50 -8.00 8.07
N MET A 185 -9.72 -7.53 8.16
CA MET A 185 -10.27 -6.86 9.36
C MET A 185 -11.29 -7.75 10.08
N PRO A 186 -11.49 -7.60 11.38
CA PRO A 186 -10.67 -6.81 12.28
C PRO A 186 -9.37 -7.52 12.66
N VAL A 187 -8.34 -6.75 12.95
CA VAL A 187 -7.14 -7.25 13.62
C VAL A 187 -7.27 -6.93 15.10
N ASP A 188 -7.39 -7.96 15.93
CA ASP A 188 -7.47 -7.80 17.36
C ASP A 188 -6.07 -7.86 17.97
N PHE A 189 -5.63 -6.80 18.61
CA PHE A 189 -4.35 -6.72 19.30
C PHE A 189 -4.50 -6.27 20.74
N VAL A 190 -3.56 -6.70 21.58
CA VAL A 190 -3.55 -6.34 23.00
C VAL A 190 -3.20 -4.85 23.13
N LYS A 191 -4.12 -4.06 23.67
CA LYS A 191 -3.95 -2.61 23.82
C LYS A 191 -2.71 -2.29 24.64
N GLY A 192 -1.88 -1.40 24.12
CA GLY A 192 -0.60 -1.02 24.72
C GLY A 192 0.58 -1.90 24.30
N SER A 193 0.34 -2.98 23.54
CA SER A 193 1.39 -3.78 22.91
C SER A 193 1.76 -3.23 21.52
N GLN A 194 2.97 -3.55 21.04
CA GLN A 194 3.42 -3.23 19.70
C GLN A 194 3.19 -4.37 18.69
N ASN A 195 3.23 -5.64 19.15
CA ASN A 195 3.16 -6.81 18.28
C ASN A 195 2.48 -8.03 18.94
N LYS A 196 1.68 -7.83 19.98
CA LYS A 196 0.87 -8.88 20.57
C LYS A 196 -0.55 -8.83 20.04
N PHE A 197 -1.01 -9.91 19.44
CA PHE A 197 -2.32 -10.04 18.82
C PHE A 197 -3.16 -11.09 19.53
N ASP A 198 -4.45 -10.82 19.74
CA ASP A 198 -5.42 -11.80 20.23
C ASP A 198 -6.00 -12.61 19.05
N LYS A 199 -6.10 -11.98 17.86
CA LYS A 199 -6.56 -12.61 16.64
C LYS A 199 -5.81 -12.04 15.45
N ILE A 200 -5.32 -12.93 14.59
CA ILE A 200 -4.66 -12.61 13.34
C ILE A 200 -5.51 -13.14 12.19
N PRO A 201 -6.32 -12.31 11.52
CA PRO A 201 -7.04 -12.72 10.33
C PRO A 201 -6.08 -12.94 9.16
N LEU A 202 -6.43 -13.87 8.26
CA LEU A 202 -5.56 -14.27 7.16
C LEU A 202 -5.87 -13.44 5.92
N GLY A 203 -4.81 -12.93 5.26
CA GLY A 203 -4.86 -12.23 4.00
C GLY A 203 -5.75 -10.98 3.98
N ILE A 204 -5.68 -10.22 2.91
CA ILE A 204 -6.66 -9.16 2.63
C ILE A 204 -7.97 -9.81 2.20
N ASP A 205 -9.10 -9.21 2.62
CA ASP A 205 -10.43 -9.66 2.26
C ASP A 205 -11.30 -8.58 1.61
N CYS A 206 -12.57 -8.91 1.35
CA CYS A 206 -13.53 -8.02 0.73
C CYS A 206 -13.69 -6.70 1.48
N GLU A 207 -13.73 -6.77 2.81
CA GLU A 207 -14.05 -5.64 3.68
C GLU A 207 -12.89 -4.62 3.78
N ARG A 208 -11.68 -4.99 3.34
CA ARG A 208 -10.57 -4.02 3.21
C ARG A 208 -10.85 -2.96 2.14
N CYS A 209 -11.62 -3.31 1.10
CA CYS A 209 -11.97 -2.41 0.00
C CYS A 209 -13.42 -1.94 0.05
N HIS A 210 -14.31 -2.70 0.68
CA HIS A 210 -15.73 -2.41 0.74
C HIS A 210 -16.19 -1.87 2.10
N GLY A 211 -15.34 -1.94 3.14
CA GLY A 211 -15.67 -1.59 4.52
C GLY A 211 -16.53 -2.64 5.22
N PRO A 212 -16.87 -2.42 6.52
CA PRO A 212 -17.66 -3.36 7.31
C PRO A 212 -18.97 -3.76 6.67
N GLY A 213 -19.25 -5.07 6.59
CA GLY A 213 -20.38 -5.64 5.83
C GLY A 213 -21.69 -5.78 6.58
N GLU A 214 -21.73 -5.61 7.91
CA GLU A 214 -22.91 -5.91 8.74
C GLU A 214 -24.18 -5.18 8.27
N ALA A 215 -24.08 -3.89 7.98
CA ALA A 215 -25.22 -3.09 7.53
C ALA A 215 -25.77 -3.57 6.18
N HIS A 216 -24.88 -3.95 5.25
CA HIS A 216 -25.24 -4.50 3.96
C HIS A 216 -25.92 -5.86 4.09
N VAL A 217 -25.33 -6.80 4.84
CA VAL A 217 -25.89 -8.12 5.07
C VAL A 217 -27.28 -8.01 5.71
N ALA A 218 -27.43 -7.19 6.74
CA ALA A 218 -28.70 -6.97 7.40
C ALA A 218 -29.78 -6.38 6.46
N LYS A 219 -29.39 -5.48 5.55
CA LYS A 219 -30.27 -4.90 4.53
C LYS A 219 -30.77 -5.97 3.56
N ILE A 220 -29.84 -6.75 2.98
CA ILE A 220 -30.17 -7.82 2.02
C ILE A 220 -31.02 -8.91 2.64
N MET A 221 -30.74 -9.31 3.88
CA MET A 221 -31.52 -10.33 4.59
C MET A 221 -32.97 -9.89 4.88
N ARG A 222 -33.27 -8.59 4.88
CA ARG A 222 -34.65 -8.06 4.93
C ARG A 222 -35.34 -8.00 3.57
N GLY A 223 -34.66 -8.39 2.48
CA GLY A 223 -35.18 -8.29 1.11
C GLY A 223 -35.13 -6.87 0.51
N ASP A 224 -34.35 -5.96 1.13
CA ASP A 224 -34.19 -4.61 0.64
C ASP A 224 -32.99 -4.57 -0.33
N PHE A 225 -33.29 -4.69 -1.62
CA PHE A 225 -32.27 -4.70 -2.69
C PHE A 225 -32.18 -3.33 -3.36
N THR A 226 -30.95 -2.86 -3.56
CA THR A 226 -30.67 -1.68 -4.38
C THR A 226 -30.20 -2.11 -5.76
N ASP A 227 -30.84 -1.63 -6.82
CA ASP A 227 -30.32 -1.76 -8.18
C ASP A 227 -29.09 -0.86 -8.35
N THR A 228 -27.89 -1.46 -8.21
CA THR A 228 -26.63 -0.73 -8.29
C THR A 228 -26.26 -0.27 -9.70
N ALA A 229 -27.04 -0.63 -10.73
CA ALA A 229 -26.87 -0.06 -12.08
C ALA A 229 -27.30 1.41 -12.12
N VAL A 230 -28.36 1.75 -11.36
CA VAL A 230 -28.97 3.10 -11.38
C VAL A 230 -28.82 3.88 -10.06
N ALA A 231 -28.52 3.21 -8.94
CA ALA A 231 -28.43 3.83 -7.63
C ALA A 231 -27.15 3.41 -6.87
N ILE A 232 -26.83 4.12 -5.79
CA ILE A 232 -25.75 3.77 -4.88
C ILE A 232 -26.35 3.03 -3.67
N ASP A 233 -25.80 1.88 -3.33
CA ASP A 233 -26.09 1.21 -2.07
C ASP A 233 -25.20 1.79 -0.96
N TYR A 234 -25.75 2.67 -0.15
CA TYR A 234 -25.02 3.29 0.96
C TYR A 234 -24.82 2.38 2.17
N SER A 235 -25.32 1.14 2.15
CA SER A 235 -25.07 0.19 3.23
C SER A 235 -23.65 -0.39 3.22
N ILE A 236 -22.96 -0.30 2.07
CA ILE A 236 -21.58 -0.74 1.87
C ILE A 236 -20.91 0.09 0.77
N VAL A 237 -19.61 0.33 0.89
CA VAL A 237 -18.87 1.05 -0.15
C VAL A 237 -18.70 0.18 -1.39
N ASN A 238 -19.11 0.68 -2.54
CA ASN A 238 -18.68 0.17 -3.84
C ASN A 238 -17.60 1.12 -4.39
N PRO A 239 -16.31 0.72 -4.41
CA PRO A 239 -15.22 1.61 -4.82
C PRO A 239 -15.43 2.26 -6.19
N LYS A 240 -16.04 1.56 -7.14
CA LYS A 240 -16.35 2.09 -8.48
C LYS A 240 -17.34 3.26 -8.47
N LYS A 241 -18.12 3.41 -7.40
CA LYS A 241 -19.13 4.49 -7.23
C LYS A 241 -18.61 5.65 -6.38
N LEU A 242 -17.40 5.55 -5.87
CA LEU A 242 -16.74 6.67 -5.17
C LEU A 242 -16.31 7.75 -6.16
N GLU A 243 -16.18 8.96 -5.68
CA GLU A 243 -15.47 10.03 -6.40
C GLU A 243 -14.05 9.56 -6.77
N VAL A 244 -13.55 10.05 -7.89
CA VAL A 244 -12.31 9.56 -8.50
C VAL A 244 -11.12 9.62 -7.56
N ASN A 245 -10.94 10.72 -6.83
CA ASN A 245 -9.89 10.87 -5.83
C ASN A 245 -10.01 9.80 -4.72
N LEU A 246 -11.22 9.51 -4.23
CA LEU A 246 -11.43 8.53 -3.17
C LEU A 246 -11.21 7.08 -3.63
N GLN A 247 -11.40 6.80 -4.93
CA GLN A 247 -10.99 5.51 -5.51
C GLN A 247 -9.46 5.35 -5.46
N PHE A 248 -8.74 6.44 -5.71
CA PHE A 248 -7.28 6.45 -5.66
C PHE A 248 -6.76 6.31 -4.21
N GLU A 249 -7.40 7.02 -3.25
CA GLU A 249 -7.11 6.94 -1.81
C GLU A 249 -7.17 5.51 -1.29
N LEU A 250 -8.14 4.73 -1.74
CA LEU A 250 -8.29 3.33 -1.37
C LEU A 250 -7.07 2.49 -1.79
N CYS A 251 -6.56 2.67 -3.01
CA CYS A 251 -5.40 1.93 -3.50
C CYS A 251 -4.12 2.39 -2.79
N GLN A 252 -3.92 3.69 -2.64
CA GLN A 252 -2.71 4.23 -2.04
C GLN A 252 -2.58 3.89 -0.55
N ARG A 253 -3.66 3.51 0.14
CA ARG A 253 -3.59 3.03 1.52
C ARG A 253 -2.55 1.93 1.73
N CYS A 254 -2.37 1.04 0.73
CA CYS A 254 -1.41 -0.07 0.77
C CYS A 254 -0.34 0.03 -0.33
N HIS A 255 -0.63 0.69 -1.46
CA HIS A 255 0.27 0.83 -2.60
C HIS A 255 1.02 2.18 -2.64
N LEU A 256 1.10 2.85 -1.51
CA LEU A 256 1.96 3.99 -1.23
C LEU A 256 2.70 3.73 0.08
N GLN A 257 3.72 2.87 0.03
CA GLN A 257 4.61 2.63 1.15
C GLN A 257 5.61 3.79 1.29
N GLY A 258 5.93 4.13 2.53
CA GLY A 258 6.88 5.18 2.87
C GLY A 258 6.90 5.41 4.38
N ASN A 259 7.43 6.55 4.79
CA ASN A 259 7.42 6.97 6.19
C ASN A 259 6.03 7.51 6.55
N ALA A 260 5.20 6.65 7.14
CA ALA A 260 3.81 6.94 7.48
C ALA A 260 3.69 7.60 8.86
N VAL A 261 3.26 8.85 8.89
CA VAL A 261 3.03 9.64 10.09
C VAL A 261 1.54 9.69 10.39
N LEU A 262 1.11 8.99 11.43
CA LEU A 262 -0.29 8.98 11.87
C LEU A 262 -0.74 10.35 12.38
N LYS A 263 -1.98 10.71 12.09
CA LYS A 263 -2.64 11.85 12.72
C LYS A 263 -2.85 11.58 14.21
N GLU A 264 -3.00 12.62 14.99
CA GLU A 264 -3.21 12.51 16.44
C GLU A 264 -4.47 11.68 16.76
N GLY A 265 -4.32 10.67 17.61
CA GLY A 265 -5.40 9.77 18.01
C GLY A 265 -5.81 8.74 16.94
N LYS A 266 -5.11 8.66 15.81
CA LYS A 266 -5.38 7.70 14.74
C LYS A 266 -4.47 6.48 14.82
N SER A 267 -4.95 5.38 14.25
CA SER A 267 -4.23 4.15 14.04
C SER A 267 -4.17 3.76 12.56
N PHE A 268 -3.32 2.81 12.21
CA PHE A 268 -3.24 2.26 10.86
C PHE A 268 -4.53 1.56 10.38
N PHE A 269 -5.49 1.31 11.27
CA PHE A 269 -6.76 0.64 10.97
C PHE A 269 -7.96 1.60 10.87
N ASP A 270 -7.78 2.91 11.08
CA ASP A 270 -8.88 3.88 11.09
C ASP A 270 -9.30 4.33 9.67
N PHE A 271 -8.51 4.00 8.67
CA PHE A 271 -8.89 4.27 7.28
C PHE A 271 -10.03 3.33 6.85
N LYS A 272 -11.12 3.90 6.39
CA LYS A 272 -12.25 3.19 5.74
C LYS A 272 -12.36 3.61 4.27
N PRO A 273 -12.73 2.70 3.37
CA PRO A 273 -12.96 3.03 1.96
C PRO A 273 -13.92 4.21 1.80
N GLY A 274 -13.56 5.21 1.00
CA GLY A 274 -14.31 6.44 0.85
C GLY A 274 -13.88 7.58 1.77
N MET A 275 -12.79 7.41 2.55
CA MET A 275 -12.10 8.49 3.27
C MET A 275 -10.87 8.95 2.48
N GLU A 276 -10.41 10.15 2.76
CA GLU A 276 -9.07 10.60 2.37
C GLU A 276 -8.02 9.95 3.30
N LEU A 277 -6.93 9.46 2.74
CA LEU A 277 -5.86 8.85 3.53
C LEU A 277 -5.21 9.89 4.46
N SER A 278 -5.18 11.15 4.02
CA SER A 278 -4.66 12.27 4.80
C SER A 278 -5.45 12.57 6.09
N ASP A 279 -6.68 12.05 6.24
CA ASP A 279 -7.45 12.11 7.49
C ASP A 279 -6.89 11.18 8.57
N VAL A 280 -6.12 10.18 8.15
CA VAL A 280 -5.56 9.14 9.03
C VAL A 280 -4.05 9.26 9.16
N MET A 281 -3.35 9.46 8.04
CA MET A 281 -1.88 9.55 8.01
C MET A 281 -1.37 10.37 6.83
N ASP A 282 -0.20 10.96 6.99
CA ASP A 282 0.60 11.50 5.91
C ASP A 282 1.75 10.53 5.58
N VAL A 283 1.94 10.19 4.31
CA VAL A 283 3.00 9.30 3.85
C VAL A 283 4.09 10.10 3.17
N TYR A 284 5.30 10.03 3.72
CA TYR A 284 6.46 10.78 3.23
C TYR A 284 7.44 9.85 2.51
N LEU A 285 7.99 10.36 1.42
CA LEU A 285 9.13 9.76 0.73
C LEU A 285 10.31 10.73 0.73
N PRO A 286 11.54 10.25 0.94
CA PRO A 286 12.73 11.06 0.76
C PRO A 286 12.94 11.37 -0.74
N ARG A 287 13.32 12.61 -1.02
CA ARG A 287 13.72 13.05 -2.35
C ARG A 287 15.21 13.39 -2.33
N TYR A 288 15.92 12.84 -3.29
CA TYR A 288 17.35 13.09 -3.48
C TYR A 288 17.56 13.67 -4.89
N SER A 289 18.70 14.38 -5.09
CA SER A 289 19.16 14.70 -6.44
C SER A 289 19.43 13.38 -7.20
N ASN A 290 19.14 13.36 -8.50
CA ASN A 290 19.48 12.24 -9.40
C ASN A 290 18.93 10.86 -8.97
N SER A 291 17.77 10.83 -8.27
CA SER A 291 17.15 9.59 -7.78
C SER A 291 15.78 9.29 -8.40
N ASP A 292 15.43 9.93 -9.51
CA ASP A 292 14.10 9.76 -10.12
C ASP A 292 13.83 8.33 -10.64
N GLU A 293 14.88 7.57 -10.88
CA GLU A 293 14.81 6.18 -11.33
C GLU A 293 14.61 5.18 -10.19
N GLU A 294 14.81 5.59 -8.95
CA GLU A 294 14.72 4.73 -7.78
C GLU A 294 13.33 4.81 -7.15
N PHE A 295 12.85 3.67 -6.67
CA PHE A 295 11.57 3.59 -5.97
C PHE A 295 11.51 2.42 -4.99
N ILE A 296 10.58 2.52 -4.05
CA ILE A 296 10.22 1.47 -3.10
C ILE A 296 9.21 0.54 -3.77
N MET A 297 9.32 -0.78 -3.56
CA MET A 297 8.50 -1.78 -4.22
C MET A 297 6.99 -1.48 -4.16
N ALA A 298 6.47 -1.14 -3.00
CA ALA A 298 5.03 -0.87 -2.80
C ALA A 298 4.65 0.61 -3.01
N SER A 299 5.44 1.40 -3.75
CA SER A 299 5.17 2.82 -4.06
C SER A 299 4.64 3.04 -5.47
N HIS A 300 3.79 2.15 -5.96
CA HIS A 300 3.19 2.23 -7.30
C HIS A 300 2.49 3.56 -7.54
N VAL A 301 1.85 4.12 -6.52
CA VAL A 301 1.12 5.40 -6.59
C VAL A 301 2.05 6.58 -6.87
N ASP A 302 3.18 6.68 -6.16
CA ASP A 302 4.16 7.74 -6.39
C ASP A 302 4.68 7.71 -7.84
N ARG A 303 4.99 6.51 -8.32
CA ARG A 303 5.46 6.30 -9.69
C ARG A 303 4.38 6.63 -10.71
N PHE A 304 3.16 6.17 -10.51
CA PHE A 304 2.03 6.40 -11.42
C PHE A 304 1.68 7.90 -11.55
N LYS A 305 1.71 8.66 -10.44
CA LYS A 305 1.48 10.11 -10.44
C LYS A 305 2.50 10.90 -11.30
N LYS A 306 3.68 10.34 -11.56
CA LYS A 306 4.68 10.94 -12.47
C LYS A 306 4.33 10.77 -13.95
N SER A 307 3.48 9.81 -14.31
CA SER A 307 3.12 9.49 -15.68
C SER A 307 2.33 10.61 -16.35
N GLU A 308 2.64 10.91 -17.60
CA GLU A 308 1.86 11.90 -18.38
C GLU A 308 0.42 11.43 -18.59
N CYS A 309 0.17 10.12 -18.75
CA CYS A 309 -1.18 9.57 -18.80
C CYS A 309 -2.03 10.01 -17.60
N PHE A 310 -1.47 9.95 -16.37
CA PHE A 310 -2.15 10.41 -15.15
C PHE A 310 -2.38 11.91 -15.17
N LYS A 311 -1.33 12.71 -15.44
CA LYS A 311 -1.38 14.18 -15.42
C LYS A 311 -2.35 14.77 -16.47
N GLN A 312 -2.43 14.15 -17.65
CA GLN A 312 -3.24 14.65 -18.77
C GLN A 312 -4.69 14.14 -18.75
N SER A 313 -5.00 13.14 -17.96
CA SER A 313 -6.34 12.52 -17.92
C SER A 313 -7.32 13.25 -17.01
N ALA A 314 -6.95 14.39 -16.41
CA ALA A 314 -7.76 15.10 -15.42
C ALA A 314 -8.30 14.18 -14.31
N ASP A 315 -7.42 13.39 -13.76
CA ASP A 315 -7.67 12.42 -12.67
C ASP A 315 -8.64 11.26 -13.03
N GLN A 316 -8.94 11.06 -14.34
CA GLN A 316 -9.81 9.96 -14.76
C GLN A 316 -9.08 8.64 -14.99
N PHE A 317 -7.75 8.65 -15.02
CA PHE A 317 -6.92 7.46 -15.22
C PHE A 317 -6.54 6.86 -13.86
N LEU A 318 -7.22 5.78 -13.50
CA LEU A 318 -7.12 5.12 -12.20
C LEU A 318 -6.40 3.78 -12.30
N CYS A 319 -6.02 3.21 -11.17
CA CYS A 319 -5.51 1.84 -11.09
C CYS A 319 -6.49 0.84 -11.73
N THR A 320 -7.79 1.02 -11.51
CA THR A 320 -8.86 0.20 -12.08
C THR A 320 -9.09 0.42 -13.58
N SER A 321 -8.46 1.41 -14.19
CA SER A 321 -8.44 1.54 -15.65
C SER A 321 -7.69 0.37 -16.30
N CYS A 322 -6.66 -0.16 -15.65
CA CYS A 322 -5.84 -1.27 -16.13
C CYS A 322 -6.07 -2.57 -15.34
N HIS A 323 -6.35 -2.47 -14.04
CA HIS A 323 -6.45 -3.62 -13.14
C HIS A 323 -7.88 -3.91 -12.71
N ASN A 324 -8.24 -5.20 -12.72
CA ASN A 324 -9.43 -5.67 -12.01
C ASN A 324 -8.98 -6.21 -10.64
N PRO A 325 -9.33 -5.55 -9.51
CA PRO A 325 -8.85 -5.96 -8.19
C PRO A 325 -9.35 -7.33 -7.73
N HIS A 326 -10.33 -7.92 -8.42
CA HIS A 326 -10.85 -9.25 -8.13
C HIS A 326 -10.21 -10.37 -8.96
N ILE A 327 -9.28 -10.03 -9.87
CA ILE A 327 -8.61 -11.01 -10.75
C ILE A 327 -7.10 -10.84 -10.63
N SER A 328 -6.38 -11.94 -10.53
CA SER A 328 -4.91 -11.93 -10.49
C SER A 328 -4.33 -11.29 -11.74
N VAL A 329 -3.32 -10.45 -11.58
CA VAL A 329 -2.55 -9.88 -12.71
C VAL A 329 -1.95 -11.01 -13.57
N LYS A 330 -1.51 -12.12 -12.95
CA LYS A 330 -0.99 -13.30 -13.66
C LYS A 330 -2.03 -14.02 -14.51
N GLU A 331 -3.30 -13.89 -14.18
CA GLU A 331 -4.44 -14.46 -14.94
C GLU A 331 -5.05 -13.46 -15.93
N THR A 332 -4.54 -12.22 -15.94
CA THR A 332 -5.00 -11.18 -16.86
C THR A 332 -4.20 -11.24 -18.16
N ASN A 333 -4.88 -11.40 -19.29
CA ASN A 333 -4.24 -11.45 -20.58
C ASN A 333 -3.54 -10.11 -20.90
N ILE A 334 -2.32 -10.16 -21.42
CA ILE A 334 -1.51 -8.99 -21.83
C ILE A 334 -2.28 -8.08 -22.77
N SER A 335 -3.06 -8.65 -23.69
CA SER A 335 -3.87 -7.88 -24.62
C SER A 335 -4.90 -6.95 -23.93
N ASN A 336 -5.32 -7.27 -22.71
CA ASN A 336 -6.22 -6.41 -21.95
C ASN A 336 -5.52 -5.14 -21.47
N PHE A 337 -4.22 -5.22 -21.15
CA PHE A 337 -3.42 -4.05 -20.80
C PHE A 337 -3.13 -3.20 -22.05
N ASN A 338 -2.71 -3.83 -23.14
CA ASN A 338 -2.45 -3.12 -24.41
C ASN A 338 -3.68 -2.35 -24.90
N LYS A 339 -4.88 -2.95 -24.88
CA LYS A 339 -6.13 -2.27 -25.24
C LYS A 339 -6.40 -1.01 -24.43
N LYS A 340 -5.88 -0.92 -23.19
CA LYS A 340 -6.02 0.31 -22.39
C LYS A 340 -5.11 1.42 -22.91
N CYS A 341 -3.92 1.09 -23.35
CA CYS A 341 -3.04 2.05 -24.04
C CYS A 341 -3.65 2.49 -25.38
N GLU A 342 -4.06 1.52 -26.18
CA GLU A 342 -4.68 1.72 -27.49
C GLU A 342 -5.97 2.55 -27.45
N SER A 343 -6.71 2.53 -26.33
CA SER A 343 -7.94 3.33 -26.21
C SER A 343 -7.71 4.86 -26.25
N CYS A 344 -6.50 5.31 -25.96
CA CYS A 344 -6.08 6.72 -26.07
C CYS A 344 -5.08 6.93 -27.21
N HIS A 345 -4.18 5.97 -27.46
CA HIS A 345 -3.15 6.04 -28.49
C HIS A 345 -3.72 5.54 -29.85
N THR A 346 -4.64 6.30 -30.44
CA THR A 346 -5.42 5.89 -31.62
C THR A 346 -5.03 6.62 -32.91
N SER A 347 -4.31 7.74 -32.80
CA SER A 347 -3.90 8.50 -33.97
C SER A 347 -2.54 8.05 -34.51
N PRO A 348 -2.26 8.19 -35.82
CA PRO A 348 -0.95 7.85 -36.39
C PRO A 348 0.24 8.59 -35.74
N LYS A 349 -0.01 9.74 -35.11
CA LYS A 349 1.01 10.49 -34.37
C LYS A 349 1.27 9.96 -32.95
N GLU A 350 0.34 9.17 -32.43
CA GLU A 350 0.35 8.60 -31.10
C GLU A 350 0.61 7.08 -31.12
N GLU A 351 0.70 6.48 -32.31
CA GLU A 351 1.11 5.09 -32.50
C GLU A 351 2.58 4.92 -32.15
N CYS A 352 2.92 3.71 -31.72
CA CYS A 352 4.29 3.35 -31.41
C CYS A 352 5.18 3.50 -32.67
N SER A 353 6.20 4.36 -32.58
CA SER A 353 7.16 4.63 -33.68
C SER A 353 8.25 3.56 -33.79
N GLU A 354 8.29 2.59 -32.87
CA GLU A 354 9.31 1.54 -32.91
C GLU A 354 9.05 0.53 -34.04
N LEU A 355 10.12 -0.02 -34.59
CA LEU A 355 10.06 -1.01 -35.65
C LEU A 355 9.27 -2.25 -35.21
N ILE A 356 8.49 -2.82 -36.13
CA ILE A 356 7.64 -3.98 -35.83
C ILE A 356 8.47 -5.19 -35.40
N GLU A 357 9.68 -5.34 -35.91
CA GLU A 357 10.62 -6.40 -35.57
C GLU A 357 11.04 -6.29 -34.10
N VAL A 358 11.33 -5.09 -33.62
CA VAL A 358 11.71 -4.82 -32.21
C VAL A 358 10.51 -5.03 -31.30
N ARG A 359 9.32 -4.55 -31.70
CA ARG A 359 8.07 -4.75 -30.96
C ARG A 359 7.73 -6.24 -30.79
N ASN A 360 7.95 -7.04 -31.85
CA ASN A 360 7.70 -8.48 -31.82
C ASN A 360 8.63 -9.24 -30.88
N LEU A 361 9.88 -8.78 -30.67
CA LEU A 361 10.79 -9.33 -29.67
C LEU A 361 10.22 -9.18 -28.23
N LYS A 362 9.36 -8.21 -28.00
CA LYS A 362 8.65 -7.96 -26.76
C LYS A 362 7.19 -8.43 -26.81
N SER A 363 6.83 -9.33 -27.74
CA SER A 363 5.46 -9.81 -27.96
C SER A 363 4.45 -8.68 -28.21
N ASN A 364 4.89 -7.58 -28.79
CA ASN A 364 4.12 -6.33 -28.99
C ASN A 364 3.42 -5.85 -27.69
N ASN A 365 4.09 -6.05 -26.54
CA ASN A 365 3.58 -5.66 -25.24
C ASN A 365 4.03 -4.23 -24.88
N CYS A 366 3.09 -3.30 -24.80
CA CYS A 366 3.36 -1.90 -24.46
C CYS A 366 4.05 -1.75 -23.10
N VAL A 367 3.66 -2.57 -22.14
CA VAL A 367 4.17 -2.54 -20.76
C VAL A 367 5.68 -2.84 -20.71
N GLU A 368 6.17 -3.80 -21.51
CA GLU A 368 7.58 -4.20 -21.53
C GLU A 368 8.56 -3.08 -21.92
N CYS A 369 8.08 -2.07 -22.62
CA CYS A 369 8.90 -0.93 -23.03
C CYS A 369 8.60 0.32 -22.21
N HIS A 370 7.31 0.62 -21.98
CA HIS A 370 6.88 1.86 -21.33
C HIS A 370 6.75 1.77 -19.81
N MET A 371 6.78 0.54 -19.25
CA MET A 371 6.79 0.26 -17.82
C MET A 371 7.89 -0.79 -17.51
N PRO A 372 9.17 -0.46 -17.73
CA PRO A 372 10.24 -1.44 -17.63
C PRO A 372 10.27 -2.09 -16.25
N SER A 373 10.59 -3.39 -16.21
CA SER A 373 10.82 -4.09 -14.96
C SER A 373 12.18 -3.69 -14.40
N SER A 374 12.19 -3.24 -13.16
CA SER A 374 13.41 -2.84 -12.45
C SER A 374 13.40 -3.27 -10.98
N GLY A 375 14.58 -3.29 -10.35
CA GLY A 375 14.70 -3.56 -8.92
C GLY A 375 14.15 -2.40 -8.10
N ALA A 376 13.64 -2.70 -6.91
CA ALA A 376 13.28 -1.73 -5.89
C ALA A 376 14.41 -1.58 -4.86
N ILE A 377 14.51 -0.41 -4.22
CA ILE A 377 15.63 -0.11 -3.29
C ILE A 377 15.48 -0.78 -1.93
N ASP A 378 14.27 -1.20 -1.61
CA ASP A 378 13.89 -1.73 -0.29
C ASP A 378 13.80 -3.25 -0.22
N ILE A 379 13.94 -3.96 -1.35
CA ILE A 379 13.82 -5.41 -1.39
C ILE A 379 14.78 -6.03 -2.42
N PRO A 380 15.75 -6.84 -1.99
CA PRO A 380 16.68 -7.51 -2.90
C PRO A 380 15.99 -8.62 -3.72
N HIS A 381 16.63 -9.03 -4.81
CA HIS A 381 16.20 -10.17 -5.66
C HIS A 381 14.81 -10.06 -6.28
N VAL A 382 14.18 -8.89 -6.23
CA VAL A 382 12.84 -8.63 -6.77
C VAL A 382 12.89 -7.55 -7.81
N THR A 383 12.16 -7.77 -8.91
CA THR A 383 11.88 -6.76 -9.92
C THR A 383 10.39 -6.58 -10.06
N VAL A 384 9.96 -5.33 -10.27
CA VAL A 384 8.57 -4.97 -10.52
C VAL A 384 8.48 -4.03 -11.71
N HIS A 385 7.33 -4.00 -12.39
CA HIS A 385 7.08 -3.02 -13.42
C HIS A 385 6.95 -1.63 -12.81
N ASP A 386 7.79 -0.70 -13.28
CA ASP A 386 7.73 0.69 -12.86
C ASP A 386 6.43 1.34 -13.39
N HIS A 387 5.60 1.84 -12.49
CA HIS A 387 4.34 2.50 -12.84
C HIS A 387 4.53 3.96 -13.30
N PHE A 388 5.76 4.43 -13.44
CA PHE A 388 6.07 5.65 -14.18
C PHE A 388 6.02 5.37 -15.70
N ILE A 389 4.82 5.41 -16.27
CA ILE A 389 4.58 5.16 -17.70
C ILE A 389 5.20 6.31 -18.49
N ARG A 390 6.18 6.00 -19.36
CA ARG A 390 6.95 7.00 -20.10
C ARG A 390 7.59 6.42 -21.36
N MET A 391 8.15 7.30 -22.18
CA MET A 391 9.02 6.86 -23.27
C MET A 391 10.22 6.10 -22.69
N PRO A 392 10.61 4.98 -23.34
CA PRO A 392 11.81 4.25 -22.94
C PRO A 392 13.04 5.18 -22.91
N VAL A 393 13.80 5.12 -21.81
CA VAL A 393 15.08 5.83 -21.67
C VAL A 393 16.18 4.82 -21.46
N GLU A 394 17.34 5.06 -22.07
CA GLU A 394 18.53 4.28 -21.76
C GLU A 394 18.97 4.60 -20.33
N MET A 395 18.94 3.60 -19.47
CA MET A 395 19.42 3.72 -18.10
C MET A 395 20.96 3.79 -18.11
N THR A 396 21.52 4.98 -18.21
CA THR A 396 22.94 5.17 -17.94
C THR A 396 23.11 5.15 -16.42
N LYS A 397 23.74 4.09 -15.90
CA LYS A 397 24.18 4.05 -14.50
C LYS A 397 25.34 5.04 -14.33
N THR A 398 25.02 6.29 -14.08
CA THR A 398 25.99 7.23 -13.51
C THR A 398 25.88 7.10 -11.99
N GLU A 399 26.96 6.70 -11.33
CA GLU A 399 27.11 6.80 -9.88
C GLU A 399 27.24 8.28 -9.49
N GLU A 400 26.18 9.04 -9.68
CA GLU A 400 26.15 10.43 -9.23
C GLU A 400 25.84 10.48 -7.73
N LEU A 401 26.50 11.39 -7.03
CA LEU A 401 26.29 11.61 -5.61
C LEU A 401 24.83 11.99 -5.34
N LYS A 402 24.15 11.20 -4.54
CA LYS A 402 22.78 11.50 -4.09
C LYS A 402 22.82 12.48 -2.94
N ILE A 403 22.25 13.65 -3.15
CA ILE A 403 22.12 14.67 -2.12
C ILE A 403 20.65 14.69 -1.67
N PHE A 404 20.43 14.53 -0.37
CA PHE A 404 19.10 14.66 0.20
C PHE A 404 18.55 16.08 -0.02
N LEU A 405 17.31 16.15 -0.51
CA LEU A 405 16.64 17.42 -0.78
C LEU A 405 15.56 17.71 0.27
N ARG A 406 14.65 16.77 0.48
CA ARG A 406 13.51 16.91 1.43
C ARG A 406 12.78 15.60 1.65
N LEU A 407 11.97 15.54 2.71
CA LEU A 407 10.85 14.61 2.79
C LEU A 407 9.60 15.25 2.16
N GLU A 408 8.97 14.54 1.25
CA GLU A 408 7.78 14.99 0.52
C GLU A 408 6.56 14.14 0.91
N ALA A 409 5.48 14.79 1.35
CA ALA A 409 4.22 14.10 1.61
C ALA A 409 3.50 13.83 0.29
N ILE A 410 3.28 12.56 -0.03
CA ILE A 410 2.78 12.15 -1.35
C ILE A 410 1.25 12.21 -1.44
N ASN A 411 0.57 11.91 -0.33
CA ASN A 411 -0.89 11.89 -0.25
C ASN A 411 -1.50 13.17 0.34
N ASN A 412 -0.69 14.15 0.73
CA ASN A 412 -1.16 15.39 1.32
C ASN A 412 -0.34 16.56 0.81
N SER A 413 -0.94 17.46 0.05
CA SER A 413 -0.27 18.66 -0.49
C SER A 413 0.03 19.73 0.58
N ASN A 414 -0.65 19.67 1.74
CA ASN A 414 -0.49 20.66 2.80
C ASN A 414 -0.40 19.99 4.20
N PRO A 415 0.63 19.15 4.44
CA PRO A 415 0.79 18.51 5.73
C PRO A 415 1.10 19.51 6.83
N SER A 416 0.58 19.27 8.03
CA SER A 416 0.84 20.15 9.18
C SER A 416 2.33 20.21 9.52
N LYS A 417 2.76 21.31 10.12
CA LYS A 417 4.14 21.48 10.57
C LYS A 417 4.56 20.35 11.53
N ARG A 418 3.66 19.97 12.46
CA ARG A 418 3.88 18.85 13.39
C ARG A 418 4.09 17.52 12.65
N SER A 419 3.27 17.25 11.62
CA SER A 419 3.43 16.06 10.79
C SER A 419 4.79 16.02 10.10
N ARG A 420 5.25 17.15 9.53
CA ARG A 420 6.56 17.27 8.88
C ARG A 420 7.71 17.05 9.86
N ILE A 421 7.65 17.63 11.06
CA ILE A 421 8.65 17.42 12.11
C ILE A 421 8.71 15.93 12.49
N ASN A 422 7.55 15.31 12.75
CA ASN A 422 7.49 13.89 13.10
C ASN A 422 8.03 13.00 11.97
N ALA A 423 7.78 13.36 10.71
CA ALA A 423 8.32 12.64 9.56
C ALA A 423 9.86 12.65 9.56
N TYR A 424 10.49 13.78 9.81
CA TYR A 424 11.96 13.86 9.89
C TYR A 424 12.52 13.06 11.07
N LEU A 425 11.89 13.13 12.24
CA LEU A 425 12.31 12.35 13.41
C LEU A 425 12.16 10.85 13.17
N GLN A 426 11.02 10.42 12.63
CA GLN A 426 10.79 9.00 12.28
C GLN A 426 11.74 8.51 11.17
N GLN A 427 12.08 9.38 10.20
CA GLN A 427 13.05 9.04 9.17
C GLN A 427 14.41 8.70 9.76
N TYR A 428 14.87 9.52 10.70
CA TYR A 428 16.12 9.29 11.44
C TYR A 428 16.08 8.02 12.28
N GLU A 429 14.98 7.80 13.03
CA GLU A 429 14.89 6.72 13.99
C GLU A 429 14.65 5.34 13.37
N ARG A 430 13.91 5.28 12.24
CA ARG A 430 13.38 4.02 11.72
C ARG A 430 13.98 3.60 10.37
N PHE A 431 14.51 4.54 9.59
CA PHE A 431 14.94 4.26 8.23
C PHE A 431 16.44 4.50 8.04
N GLU A 432 16.94 5.70 8.34
CA GLU A 432 18.32 6.07 8.10
C GLU A 432 18.79 7.07 9.16
N SER A 433 19.77 6.69 9.99
CA SER A 433 20.33 7.55 11.06
C SER A 433 21.25 8.64 10.50
N ASN A 434 20.73 9.49 9.61
CA ASN A 434 21.44 10.62 9.03
C ASN A 434 21.04 11.93 9.72
N THR A 435 22.02 12.68 10.25
CA THR A 435 21.76 13.91 11.03
C THR A 435 21.06 15.00 10.24
N VAL A 436 21.09 14.99 8.91
CA VAL A 436 20.38 15.94 8.05
C VAL A 436 18.87 15.98 8.34
N TYR A 437 18.30 14.86 8.79
CA TYR A 437 16.89 14.79 9.19
C TYR A 437 16.64 15.51 10.52
N LEU A 438 17.56 15.39 11.47
CA LEU A 438 17.49 16.13 12.75
C LEU A 438 17.64 17.63 12.54
N ASP A 439 18.56 18.06 11.68
CA ASP A 439 18.74 19.46 11.31
C ASP A 439 17.47 20.03 10.66
N SER A 440 16.85 19.26 9.75
CA SER A 440 15.59 19.63 9.10
C SER A 440 14.42 19.76 10.10
N ALA A 441 14.32 18.83 11.05
CA ALA A 441 13.33 18.89 12.13
C ALA A 441 13.56 20.12 13.02
N TYR A 442 14.79 20.41 13.39
CA TYR A 442 15.16 21.57 14.20
C TYR A 442 14.85 22.90 13.52
N LEU A 443 15.13 23.05 12.23
CA LEU A 443 14.78 24.24 11.45
C LEU A 443 13.26 24.49 11.46
N LEU A 444 12.46 23.43 11.31
CA LEU A 444 11.00 23.55 11.40
C LEU A 444 10.55 23.95 12.82
N LEU A 445 11.14 23.42 13.87
CA LEU A 445 10.82 23.77 15.26
C LEU A 445 11.19 25.22 15.56
N SER A 446 12.40 25.67 15.23
CA SER A 446 12.91 27.01 15.53
C SER A 446 12.08 28.12 14.88
N SER A 447 11.63 27.91 13.62
CA SER A 447 10.74 28.84 12.94
C SER A 447 9.38 29.04 13.65
N SER A 448 8.94 28.09 14.51
CA SER A 448 7.73 28.23 15.33
C SER A 448 7.92 29.14 16.54
N PHE A 449 9.12 29.19 17.09
CA PHE A 449 9.41 30.07 18.23
C PHE A 449 9.50 31.54 17.80
N GLU A 450 9.99 31.82 16.59
CA GLU A 450 10.02 33.19 16.04
C GLU A 450 8.63 33.72 15.74
N GLU A 451 7.74 32.91 15.15
CA GLU A 451 6.33 33.28 14.91
C GLU A 451 5.59 33.56 16.22
N SER A 452 5.77 32.74 17.27
CA SER A 452 5.13 32.94 18.56
C SER A 452 5.64 34.18 19.30
N THR A 453 6.94 34.50 19.18
CA THR A 453 7.53 35.70 19.78
C THR A 453 7.15 37.00 19.07
N GLN A 454 6.77 36.96 17.80
CA GLN A 454 6.24 38.12 17.08
C GLN A 454 4.79 38.42 17.44
N LEU A 455 3.99 37.44 17.89
CA LEU A 455 2.62 37.62 18.35
C LEU A 455 2.52 38.23 19.77
N TYR A 456 3.62 38.25 20.53
CA TYR A 456 3.70 38.81 21.89
C TYR A 456 4.48 40.16 21.96
N LYS A 457 4.87 40.72 20.81
CA LYS A 457 5.38 42.09 20.67
C LYS A 457 4.33 43.02 20.06
#